data_b10fd04a41aad411d83ebe63e90cc6c1
#
_entry.id   b10fd04a41aad411d83ebe63e90cc6c1
#
_cell.length_a   1.000
_cell.length_b   1.000
_cell.length_c   1.000
_cell.angle_alpha   90.00
_cell.angle_beta   90.00
_cell.angle_gamma   90.00
#
_symmetry.space_group_name_H-M   'P 1'
#
loop_
_entity.id
_entity.type
_entity.pdbx_description
1 polymer ?
#
loop_
_entity_poly.entity_id
_entity_poly.type
_entity_poly.pdbx_seq_one_letter_code
_entity_poly.pdbx_strand_id
1 'polypeptide(L)'
;MKTCVLALAAVFLAACSKNIQNPEAVKQGVVDYLKDRAPTMGLDMSAMDVNVGAVSFEKDTARASVSFVPKGMPASGGMSMDYVLERKGDKWAVKGRQVRPGNAHGDQPLPGGLPPGHPPADSRQ
;
A
#
# COMPACT_ATOMS: atom_id res chain seq x y z
N MET A 1 -60.22 -26.08 -12.93
CA MET A 1 -59.20 -25.14 -13.38
C MET A 1 -58.45 -24.63 -12.14
N LYS A 2 -57.28 -25.20 -11.89
CA LYS A 2 -56.45 -24.83 -10.74
C LYS A 2 -55.30 -23.99 -11.25
N THR A 3 -55.38 -22.70 -11.02
CA THR A 3 -54.33 -21.75 -11.34
C THR A 3 -53.24 -21.83 -10.29
N CYS A 4 -52.11 -22.44 -10.64
CA CYS A 4 -50.88 -22.35 -9.84
C CYS A 4 -50.27 -20.97 -10.04
N VAL A 5 -50.40 -20.15 -9.03
CA VAL A 5 -49.64 -18.88 -8.93
C VAL A 5 -48.27 -19.24 -8.34
N LEU A 6 -47.29 -19.34 -9.21
CA LEU A 6 -45.88 -19.42 -8.82
C LEU A 6 -45.43 -18.03 -8.37
N ALA A 7 -45.40 -17.81 -7.05
CA ALA A 7 -44.77 -16.65 -6.47
C ALA A 7 -43.24 -16.83 -6.56
N LEU A 8 -42.61 -16.17 -7.51
CA LEU A 8 -41.18 -16.02 -7.59
C LEU A 8 -40.76 -15.04 -6.48
N ALA A 9 -40.35 -15.58 -5.37
CA ALA A 9 -39.66 -14.80 -4.35
C ALA A 9 -38.25 -14.48 -4.85
N ALA A 10 -38.08 -13.32 -5.45
CA ALA A 10 -36.77 -12.75 -5.73
C ALA A 10 -36.11 -12.37 -4.42
N VAL A 11 -35.28 -13.25 -3.91
CA VAL A 11 -34.40 -12.94 -2.78
C VAL A 11 -33.33 -11.99 -3.32
N PHE A 12 -33.57 -10.68 -3.15
CA PHE A 12 -32.52 -9.70 -3.29
C PHE A 12 -31.52 -9.92 -2.13
N LEU A 13 -30.48 -10.67 -2.41
CA LEU A 13 -29.27 -10.63 -1.62
C LEU A 13 -28.69 -9.23 -1.78
N ALA A 14 -29.10 -8.33 -0.89
CA ALA A 14 -28.40 -7.09 -0.67
C ALA A 14 -27.00 -7.49 -0.19
N ALA A 15 -26.07 -7.65 -1.11
CA ALA A 15 -24.68 -7.72 -0.79
C ALA A 15 -24.33 -6.38 -0.16
N CYS A 16 -24.28 -6.35 1.17
CA CYS A 16 -23.67 -5.26 1.90
C CYS A 16 -22.20 -5.24 1.50
N SER A 17 -21.89 -4.56 0.41
CA SER A 17 -20.53 -4.27 0.04
C SER A 17 -19.98 -3.35 1.10
N LYS A 18 -19.13 -3.88 1.97
CA LYS A 18 -18.40 -3.08 2.94
C LYS A 18 -17.69 -1.96 2.18
N ASN A 19 -17.89 -0.74 2.64
CA ASN A 19 -17.11 0.37 2.12
C ASN A 19 -15.67 0.20 2.56
N ILE A 20 -14.83 -0.31 1.64
CA ILE A 20 -13.40 -0.53 1.90
C ILE A 20 -12.52 0.63 1.42
N GLN A 21 -13.13 1.70 0.92
CA GLN A 21 -12.40 2.92 0.55
C GLN A 21 -12.11 3.77 1.79
N ASN A 22 -11.36 3.21 2.70
CA ASN A 22 -10.91 3.88 3.91
C ASN A 22 -9.50 3.42 4.28
N PRO A 23 -8.73 4.23 5.00
CA PRO A 23 -7.35 3.92 5.38
C PRO A 23 -7.21 2.64 6.22
N GLU A 24 -8.21 2.33 7.06
CA GLU A 24 -8.17 1.13 7.91
C GLU A 24 -8.24 -0.16 7.09
N ALA A 25 -9.08 -0.19 6.06
CA ALA A 25 -9.18 -1.33 5.16
C ALA A 25 -7.87 -1.54 4.37
N VAL A 26 -7.24 -0.45 3.95
CA VAL A 26 -5.93 -0.47 3.28
C VAL A 26 -4.85 -0.97 4.25
N LYS A 27 -4.84 -0.45 5.48
CA LYS A 27 -3.92 -0.89 6.53
C LYS A 27 -4.05 -2.40 6.78
N GLN A 28 -5.29 -2.89 6.88
CA GLN A 28 -5.54 -4.32 7.07
C GLN A 28 -4.96 -5.14 5.90
N GLY A 29 -5.16 -4.70 4.67
CA GLY A 29 -4.60 -5.37 3.48
C GLY A 29 -3.07 -5.41 3.49
N VAL A 30 -2.42 -4.33 3.90
CA VAL A 30 -0.96 -4.28 4.05
C VAL A 30 -0.48 -5.19 5.19
N VAL A 31 -1.15 -5.15 6.33
CA VAL A 31 -0.78 -5.98 7.50
C VAL A 31 -0.92 -7.47 7.18
N ASP A 32 -1.99 -7.87 6.51
CA ASP A 32 -2.20 -9.26 6.10
C ASP A 32 -1.11 -9.72 5.14
N TYR A 33 -0.78 -8.89 4.15
CA TYR A 33 0.33 -9.16 3.23
C TYR A 33 1.67 -9.33 3.95
N LEU A 34 1.94 -8.47 4.92
CA LEU A 34 3.17 -8.52 5.70
C LEU A 34 3.24 -9.76 6.58
N LYS A 35 2.13 -10.15 7.22
CA LYS A 35 2.06 -11.38 8.01
C LYS A 35 2.36 -12.62 7.18
N ASP A 36 1.84 -12.67 5.96
CA ASP A 36 2.09 -13.79 5.05
C ASP A 36 3.55 -13.84 4.58
N ARG A 37 4.20 -12.69 4.46
CA ARG A 37 5.57 -12.58 3.97
C ARG A 37 6.64 -12.51 5.05
N ALA A 38 6.28 -12.14 6.26
CA ALA A 38 7.22 -11.95 7.38
C ALA A 38 8.13 -13.16 7.62
N PRO A 39 7.64 -14.41 7.63
CA PRO A 39 8.51 -15.58 7.83
C PRO A 39 9.57 -15.72 6.74
N THR A 40 9.23 -15.38 5.49
CA THR A 40 10.16 -15.48 4.36
C THR A 40 11.17 -14.34 4.33
N MET A 41 10.79 -13.18 4.88
CA MET A 41 11.62 -11.97 4.86
C MET A 41 12.46 -11.81 6.14
N GLY A 42 12.28 -12.68 7.13
CA GLY A 42 12.94 -12.57 8.43
C GLY A 42 12.51 -11.34 9.23
N LEU A 43 11.31 -10.80 8.94
CA LEU A 43 10.76 -9.63 9.63
C LEU A 43 9.97 -10.09 10.86
N ASP A 44 10.30 -9.52 12.01
CA ASP A 44 9.48 -9.65 13.21
C ASP A 44 8.48 -8.51 13.28
N MET A 45 7.25 -8.79 12.85
CA MET A 45 6.16 -7.82 12.86
C MET A 45 5.77 -7.37 14.27
N SER A 46 6.07 -8.19 15.29
CA SER A 46 5.79 -7.84 16.68
C SER A 46 6.73 -6.77 17.22
N ALA A 47 7.93 -6.66 16.64
CA ALA A 47 8.93 -5.67 17.02
C ALA A 47 8.84 -4.37 16.22
N MET A 48 7.86 -4.23 15.33
CA MET A 48 7.71 -3.06 14.47
C MET A 48 6.33 -2.42 14.59
N ASP A 49 6.31 -1.11 14.52
CA ASP A 49 5.09 -0.33 14.35
C ASP A 49 4.88 -0.03 12.88
N VAL A 50 3.71 -0.40 12.38
CA VAL A 50 3.31 -0.18 10.99
C VAL A 50 2.31 0.96 10.96
N ASN A 51 2.67 2.06 10.33
CA ASN A 51 1.82 3.22 10.20
C ASN A 51 1.49 3.47 8.73
N VAL A 52 0.20 3.57 8.43
CA VAL A 52 -0.27 3.97 7.10
C VAL A 52 -0.44 5.48 7.09
N GLY A 53 0.29 6.14 6.22
CA GLY A 53 0.24 7.58 6.01
C GLY A 53 -0.78 7.95 4.93
N ALA A 54 -0.31 8.66 3.90
CA ALA A 54 -1.18 9.08 2.80
C ALA A 54 -1.73 7.88 2.02
N VAL A 55 -3.03 7.89 1.79
CA VAL A 55 -3.74 6.89 1.00
C VAL A 55 -4.50 7.60 -0.11
N SER A 56 -4.37 7.12 -1.33
CA SER A 56 -5.18 7.57 -2.47
C SER A 56 -5.92 6.40 -3.09
N PHE A 57 -7.16 6.62 -3.49
CA PHE A 57 -8.02 5.61 -4.08
C PHE A 57 -8.32 5.94 -5.54
N GLU A 58 -8.18 4.95 -6.39
CA GLU A 58 -8.55 5.02 -7.81
C GLU A 58 -9.36 3.77 -8.15
N LYS A 59 -10.69 3.90 -8.34
CA LYS A 59 -11.58 2.76 -8.65
C LYS A 59 -11.27 1.53 -7.79
N ASP A 60 -10.64 0.52 -8.40
CA ASP A 60 -10.29 -0.75 -7.79
C ASP A 60 -8.82 -0.81 -7.33
N THR A 61 -8.13 0.31 -7.33
CA THR A 61 -6.73 0.43 -6.94
C THR A 61 -6.58 1.45 -5.82
N ALA A 62 -5.70 1.17 -4.87
CA ALA A 62 -5.30 2.11 -3.84
C ALA A 62 -3.78 2.20 -3.78
N ARG A 63 -3.29 3.38 -3.44
CA ARG A 63 -1.87 3.61 -3.14
C ARG A 63 -1.75 4.07 -1.72
N ALA A 64 -0.82 3.49 -0.99
CA ALA A 64 -0.60 3.82 0.40
C ALA A 64 0.89 3.98 0.70
N SER A 65 1.22 5.04 1.39
CA SER A 65 2.54 5.20 1.97
C SER A 65 2.54 4.57 3.36
N VAL A 66 3.42 3.62 3.58
CA VAL A 66 3.50 2.86 4.83
C VAL A 66 4.89 3.03 5.44
N SER A 67 4.92 3.42 6.69
CA SER A 67 6.17 3.51 7.45
C SER A 67 6.29 2.38 8.45
N PHE A 68 7.49 1.87 8.56
CA PHE A 68 7.88 0.80 9.48
C PHE A 68 8.90 1.35 10.45
N VAL A 69 8.54 1.40 11.70
CA VAL A 69 9.39 1.93 12.77
C VAL A 69 9.62 0.83 13.80
N PRO A 70 10.86 0.46 14.09
CA PRO A 70 11.14 -0.45 15.20
C PRO A 70 10.60 0.12 16.51
N LYS A 71 9.97 -0.69 17.33
CA LYS A 71 9.47 -0.26 18.63
C LYS A 71 10.59 0.31 19.49
N GLY A 72 10.32 1.43 20.12
CA GLY A 72 11.30 2.14 20.93
C GLY A 72 12.22 3.09 20.17
N MET A 73 12.09 3.17 18.84
CA MET A 73 12.83 4.14 18.04
C MET A 73 11.93 5.34 17.63
N PRO A 74 12.52 6.53 17.44
CA PRO A 74 11.77 7.67 16.91
C PRO A 74 11.33 7.41 15.47
N ALA A 75 10.26 8.06 15.02
CA ALA A 75 9.70 7.91 13.67
C ALA A 75 10.73 8.17 12.55
N SER A 76 11.73 9.00 12.81
CA SER A 76 12.84 9.28 11.88
C SER A 76 13.78 8.07 11.65
N GLY A 77 13.76 7.08 12.53
CA GLY A 77 14.57 5.87 12.41
C GLY A 77 13.91 4.76 11.60
N GLY A 78 12.71 4.99 11.08
CA GLY A 78 11.96 4.02 10.28
C GLY A 78 12.24 4.11 8.79
N MET A 79 11.74 3.14 8.06
CA MET A 79 11.73 3.14 6.60
C MET A 79 10.30 3.33 6.08
N SER A 80 10.17 3.91 4.90
CA SER A 80 8.87 4.08 4.25
C SER A 80 8.84 3.36 2.92
N MET A 81 7.71 2.75 2.63
CA MET A 81 7.45 2.08 1.38
C MET A 81 6.10 2.50 0.84
N ASP A 82 6.01 2.62 -0.46
CA ASP A 82 4.74 2.83 -1.14
C ASP A 82 4.18 1.49 -1.64
N TYR A 83 2.96 1.20 -1.26
CA TYR A 83 2.23 0.01 -1.67
C TYR A 83 1.15 0.36 -2.68
N VAL A 84 1.04 -0.46 -3.69
CA VAL A 84 -0.09 -0.46 -4.61
C VAL A 84 -0.96 -1.66 -4.28
N LEU A 85 -2.22 -1.41 -3.99
CA LEU A 85 -3.19 -2.42 -3.64
C LEU A 85 -4.27 -2.51 -4.72
N GLU A 86 -4.81 -3.69 -4.88
CA GLU A 86 -5.93 -3.98 -5.76
C GLU A 86 -7.11 -4.48 -4.95
N ARG A 87 -8.31 -4.07 -5.33
CA ARG A 87 -9.52 -4.56 -4.69
C ARG A 87 -9.78 -6.01 -5.06
N LYS A 88 -9.90 -6.85 -4.05
CA LYS A 88 -10.29 -8.26 -4.16
C LYS A 88 -11.56 -8.50 -3.34
N GLY A 89 -12.72 -8.38 -3.96
CA GLY A 89 -14.01 -8.49 -3.26
C GLY A 89 -14.18 -7.38 -2.22
N ASP A 90 -14.20 -7.74 -0.95
CA ASP A 90 -14.34 -6.85 0.21
C ASP A 90 -13.01 -6.54 0.92
N LYS A 91 -11.90 -6.80 0.27
CA LYS A 91 -10.55 -6.61 0.81
C LYS A 91 -9.62 -5.91 -0.18
N TRP A 92 -8.57 -5.32 0.36
CA TRP A 92 -7.43 -4.83 -0.41
C TRP A 92 -6.31 -5.86 -0.38
N ALA A 93 -5.78 -6.19 -1.56
CA ALA A 93 -4.63 -7.07 -1.70
C ALA A 93 -3.44 -6.28 -2.25
N VAL A 94 -2.25 -6.47 -1.69
CA VAL A 94 -1.05 -5.82 -2.19
C VAL A 94 -0.66 -6.41 -3.54
N LYS A 95 -0.59 -5.55 -4.55
CA LYS A 95 -0.17 -5.88 -5.90
C LYS A 95 1.31 -5.62 -6.13
N GLY A 96 1.86 -4.58 -5.52
CA GLY A 96 3.23 -4.19 -5.67
C GLY A 96 3.71 -3.26 -4.56
N ARG A 97 5.01 -3.09 -4.49
CA ARG A 97 5.65 -2.19 -3.54
C ARG A 97 6.81 -1.46 -4.20
N GLN A 98 7.04 -0.24 -3.77
CA GLN A 98 8.21 0.55 -4.13
C GLN A 98 8.87 1.04 -2.86
N VAL A 99 10.16 0.79 -2.73
CA VAL A 99 10.93 1.36 -1.64
C VAL A 99 11.11 2.84 -1.94
N ARG A 100 10.55 3.68 -1.09
CA ARG A 100 10.89 5.10 -1.14
C ARG A 100 12.28 5.22 -0.54
N PRO A 101 13.29 5.69 -1.29
CA PRO A 101 14.58 5.97 -0.70
C PRO A 101 14.32 6.92 0.47
N GLY A 102 14.72 6.48 1.65
CA GLY A 102 14.51 7.24 2.88
C GLY A 102 14.98 8.66 2.68
N ASN A 103 14.40 9.59 3.39
CA ASN A 103 14.66 11.04 3.36
C ASN A 103 16.16 11.41 3.39
N ALA A 104 16.90 10.98 2.40
CA ALA A 104 18.13 11.62 2.05
C ALA A 104 17.72 12.91 1.36
N HIS A 105 17.52 13.93 2.19
CA HIS A 105 17.55 15.32 1.77
C HIS A 105 16.95 15.60 0.40
N GLY A 106 15.65 15.90 0.33
CA GLY A 106 15.04 16.83 -0.62
C GLY A 106 15.42 16.82 -2.09
N ASP A 107 16.18 15.86 -2.58
CA ASP A 107 16.53 15.71 -3.96
C ASP A 107 15.50 14.86 -4.66
N GLN A 108 14.45 15.52 -5.08
CA GLN A 108 13.66 15.00 -6.16
C GLN A 108 14.57 14.96 -7.39
N PRO A 109 14.79 13.79 -8.02
CA PRO A 109 15.42 13.78 -9.32
C PRO A 109 14.51 14.56 -10.28
N LEU A 110 14.95 15.72 -10.66
CA LEU A 110 14.33 16.46 -11.75
C LEU A 110 14.43 15.58 -12.99
N PRO A 111 13.33 15.30 -13.69
CA PRO A 111 13.41 14.58 -14.94
C PRO A 111 14.24 15.42 -15.94
N GLY A 112 15.44 14.95 -16.24
CA GLY A 112 16.30 15.50 -17.26
C GLY A 112 17.48 16.36 -16.82
N GLY A 113 17.78 16.42 -15.51
CA GLY A 113 18.96 17.12 -15.02
C GLY A 113 20.07 16.14 -14.58
N LEU A 114 21.27 16.31 -15.12
CA LEU A 114 22.46 15.70 -14.55
C LEU A 114 22.65 16.23 -13.12
N PRO A 115 23.01 15.37 -12.15
CA PRO A 115 23.26 15.84 -10.80
C PRO A 115 24.35 16.92 -10.81
N PRO A 116 24.16 18.04 -10.10
CA PRO A 116 25.20 19.04 -9.96
C PRO A 116 26.35 18.42 -9.17
N GLY A 117 27.50 18.31 -9.79
CA GLY A 117 28.70 17.80 -9.15
C GLY A 117 29.54 16.82 -9.96
N HIS A 118 29.19 16.56 -11.21
CA HIS A 118 30.14 15.94 -12.10
C HIS A 118 31.20 16.97 -12.48
N PRO A 119 32.46 16.77 -12.10
CA PRO A 119 33.53 17.58 -12.65
C PRO A 119 33.51 17.41 -14.16
N PRO A 120 33.73 18.49 -14.94
CA PRO A 120 33.85 18.35 -16.35
C PRO A 120 34.95 17.33 -16.63
N ALA A 121 34.67 16.42 -17.55
CA ALA A 121 35.68 15.50 -18.05
C ALA A 121 36.78 16.35 -18.67
N ASP A 122 37.77 16.63 -17.84
CA ASP A 122 38.92 17.40 -18.30
C ASP A 122 39.69 16.52 -19.27
N SER A 123 39.67 17.01 -20.48
CA SER A 123 40.49 16.53 -21.57
C SER A 123 41.95 16.62 -21.16
N ARG A 124 42.47 15.50 -20.68
CA ARG A 124 43.93 15.43 -20.49
C ARG A 124 44.60 15.33 -21.85
N GLN A 125 45.33 16.33 -22.10
CA GLN A 125 46.35 16.31 -23.14
C GLN A 125 47.42 15.27 -22.82
#